data_c7dad7607eade5153c01be415785040d
#
_entry.id   c7dad7607eade5153c01be415785040d
#
_cell.length_a   1.000
_cell.length_b   1.000
_cell.length_c   1.000
_cell.angle_alpha   90.00
_cell.angle_beta   90.00
_cell.angle_gamma   90.00
#
_symmetry.space_group_name_H-M   'P 1'
#
loop_
_entity.id
_entity.type
_entity.pdbx_description
1 polymer ?
#
loop_
_entity_poly.entity_id
_entity_poly.type
_entity_poly.pdbx_seq_one_letter_code
_entity_poly.pdbx_strand_id
1 'polypeptide(L)'
;MLIWTARVSKKKTAVITAVILVAVLAVVVLVGNQADPAVSDLPQLADNDARVSYLQSMGWEVDPEPVETLQFLLPEKLEEPYLTYNELQDSQGFDLSTACGKQVSRFTYTVTNYPDRPEGVQLNLCICEEQPVAGDILCAGADGFQDTLVYPTAETD
;
A
#
# COMPACT_ATOMS: atom_id res chain seq x y z
N MET A 1 -36.63 -40.01 35.63
CA MET A 1 -36.19 -39.37 34.36
C MET A 1 -37.36 -38.60 33.84
N LEU A 2 -37.43 -37.27 34.06
CA LEU A 2 -38.54 -36.43 33.60
C LEU A 2 -38.20 -35.87 32.23
N ILE A 3 -38.91 -36.34 31.21
CA ILE A 3 -38.80 -35.78 29.86
C ILE A 3 -39.84 -34.65 29.74
N TRP A 4 -39.36 -33.42 29.75
CA TRP A 4 -40.19 -32.21 29.52
C TRP A 4 -40.32 -31.95 28.05
N THR A 5 -41.41 -32.36 27.40
CA THR A 5 -41.73 -32.03 26.02
C THR A 5 -42.59 -30.78 25.98
N ALA A 6 -41.96 -29.64 25.71
CA ALA A 6 -42.68 -28.39 25.47
C ALA A 6 -43.24 -28.38 24.02
N ARG A 7 -44.54 -28.43 23.88
CA ARG A 7 -45.25 -28.20 22.59
C ARG A 7 -45.15 -26.71 22.23
N VAL A 8 -44.24 -26.36 21.40
CA VAL A 8 -44.15 -24.98 20.85
C VAL A 8 -45.11 -24.84 19.69
N SER A 9 -46.01 -23.85 19.74
CA SER A 9 -46.99 -23.62 18.67
C SER A 9 -46.28 -23.14 17.40
N LYS A 10 -46.71 -23.60 16.22
CA LYS A 10 -46.13 -23.27 14.89
C LYS A 10 -45.91 -21.76 14.68
N LYS A 11 -46.77 -20.92 15.26
CA LYS A 11 -46.66 -19.45 15.19
C LYS A 11 -45.50 -18.94 16.07
N LYS A 12 -45.28 -19.53 17.27
CA LYS A 12 -44.13 -19.15 18.14
C LYS A 12 -42.81 -19.61 17.57
N THR A 13 -42.76 -20.78 16.95
CA THR A 13 -41.57 -21.29 16.25
C THR A 13 -41.19 -20.37 15.09
N ALA A 14 -42.16 -19.93 14.26
CA ALA A 14 -41.89 -19.02 13.15
C ALA A 14 -41.36 -17.65 13.61
N VAL A 15 -41.86 -17.10 14.74
CA VAL A 15 -41.38 -15.84 15.31
C VAL A 15 -39.95 -16.00 15.86
N ILE A 16 -39.67 -17.10 16.57
CA ILE A 16 -38.34 -17.36 17.10
C ILE A 16 -37.31 -17.52 15.97
N THR A 17 -37.69 -18.25 14.89
CA THR A 17 -36.78 -18.41 13.74
C THR A 17 -36.56 -17.08 13.02
N ALA A 18 -37.56 -16.23 12.88
CA ALA A 18 -37.41 -14.90 12.29
C ALA A 18 -36.48 -13.98 13.13
N VAL A 19 -36.62 -14.00 14.45
CA VAL A 19 -35.76 -13.23 15.37
C VAL A 19 -34.30 -13.69 15.32
N ILE A 20 -34.08 -15.00 15.27
CA ILE A 20 -32.71 -15.57 15.16
C ILE A 20 -32.10 -15.15 13.80
N LEU A 21 -32.88 -15.20 12.72
CA LEU A 21 -32.40 -14.83 11.37
C LEU A 21 -32.03 -13.34 11.30
N VAL A 22 -32.84 -12.47 11.91
CA VAL A 22 -32.54 -11.03 12.01
C VAL A 22 -31.32 -10.78 12.90
N ALA A 23 -31.17 -11.49 14.01
CA ALA A 23 -30.02 -11.38 14.89
C ALA A 23 -28.72 -11.82 14.18
N VAL A 24 -28.76 -12.93 13.43
CA VAL A 24 -27.60 -13.41 12.62
C VAL A 24 -27.27 -12.41 11.54
N LEU A 25 -28.27 -11.84 10.84
CA LEU A 25 -28.03 -10.82 9.83
C LEU A 25 -27.42 -9.55 10.42
N ALA A 26 -27.89 -9.12 11.61
CA ALA A 26 -27.33 -7.98 12.32
C ALA A 26 -25.88 -8.22 12.76
N VAL A 27 -25.55 -9.44 13.21
CA VAL A 27 -24.17 -9.81 13.55
C VAL A 27 -23.27 -9.82 12.30
N VAL A 28 -23.76 -10.35 11.17
CA VAL A 28 -22.99 -10.35 9.91
C VAL A 28 -22.74 -8.92 9.41
N VAL A 29 -23.72 -8.01 9.53
CA VAL A 29 -23.55 -6.61 9.17
C VAL A 29 -22.61 -5.89 10.14
N LEU A 30 -22.69 -6.18 11.45
CA LEU A 30 -21.82 -5.58 12.46
C LEU A 30 -20.37 -6.09 12.37
N VAL A 31 -20.18 -7.38 12.06
CA VAL A 31 -18.84 -7.98 11.91
C VAL A 31 -18.26 -7.65 10.52
N GLY A 32 -19.09 -7.58 9.48
CA GLY A 32 -18.67 -7.19 8.13
C GLY A 32 -18.33 -5.70 7.98
N ASN A 33 -18.70 -4.86 8.97
CA ASN A 33 -18.41 -3.43 8.97
C ASN A 33 -17.35 -3.03 10.01
N GLN A 34 -16.72 -4.00 10.66
CA GLN A 34 -15.46 -3.79 11.37
C GLN A 34 -14.34 -3.92 10.33
N ALA A 35 -14.10 -2.84 9.59
CA ALA A 35 -12.77 -2.60 9.04
C ALA A 35 -11.80 -2.68 10.23
N ASP A 36 -10.82 -3.58 10.14
CA ASP A 36 -9.75 -3.69 11.13
C ASP A 36 -9.15 -2.29 11.37
N PRO A 37 -9.08 -1.79 12.61
CA PRO A 37 -8.46 -0.49 12.89
C PRO A 37 -6.93 -0.54 12.85
N ALA A 38 -6.35 -1.48 12.12
CA ALA A 38 -4.92 -1.62 11.84
C ALA A 38 -4.63 -1.67 10.34
N VAL A 39 -5.46 -1.01 9.51
CA VAL A 39 -5.04 -0.66 8.16
C VAL A 39 -4.14 0.56 8.33
N SER A 40 -2.85 0.36 8.11
CA SER A 40 -1.84 1.41 7.98
C SER A 40 -2.43 2.60 7.22
N ASP A 41 -2.17 3.83 7.69
CA ASP A 41 -2.50 5.11 7.01
C ASP A 41 -1.84 5.24 5.61
N LEU A 42 -1.25 4.16 5.10
CA LEU A 42 -0.62 4.14 3.80
C LEU A 42 -1.69 4.04 2.69
N PRO A 43 -1.54 4.83 1.62
CA PRO A 43 -2.50 4.83 0.52
C PRO A 43 -2.51 3.49 -0.22
N GLN A 44 -3.68 3.07 -0.69
CA GLN A 44 -3.80 1.90 -1.56
C GLN A 44 -3.51 2.29 -3.01
N LEU A 45 -2.47 1.70 -3.59
CA LEU A 45 -1.94 2.03 -4.91
C LEU A 45 -2.23 0.92 -5.93
N ALA A 46 -3.49 0.47 -5.97
CA ALA A 46 -3.94 -0.67 -6.77
C ALA A 46 -3.78 -0.46 -8.27
N ASP A 47 -3.99 0.76 -8.75
CA ASP A 47 -3.92 1.10 -10.17
C ASP A 47 -2.92 2.22 -10.47
N ASN A 48 -2.74 2.52 -11.74
CA ASN A 48 -1.78 3.55 -12.16
C ASN A 48 -2.20 4.95 -11.75
N ASP A 49 -3.49 5.26 -11.80
CA ASP A 49 -4.00 6.59 -11.45
C ASP A 49 -3.79 6.88 -9.96
N ALA A 50 -3.98 5.87 -9.10
CA ALA A 50 -3.68 5.96 -7.66
C ALA A 50 -2.19 6.21 -7.41
N ARG A 51 -1.29 5.51 -8.13
CA ARG A 51 0.16 5.72 -8.03
C ARG A 51 0.57 7.13 -8.44
N VAL A 52 0.12 7.59 -9.61
CA VAL A 52 0.40 8.94 -10.11
C VAL A 52 -0.13 10.00 -9.16
N SER A 53 -1.36 9.83 -8.65
CA SER A 53 -1.97 10.75 -7.66
C SER A 53 -1.17 10.78 -6.36
N TYR A 54 -0.66 9.64 -5.92
CA TYR A 54 0.20 9.54 -4.75
C TYR A 54 1.50 10.33 -4.93
N LEU A 55 2.19 10.16 -6.07
CA LEU A 55 3.40 10.88 -6.40
C LEU A 55 3.15 12.41 -6.49
N GLN A 56 2.03 12.80 -7.10
CA GLN A 56 1.61 14.21 -7.15
C GLN A 56 1.36 14.80 -5.75
N SER A 57 0.81 14.02 -4.83
CA SER A 57 0.61 14.46 -3.44
C SER A 57 1.92 14.73 -2.70
N MET A 58 3.03 14.14 -3.16
CA MET A 58 4.39 14.37 -2.66
C MET A 58 5.09 15.54 -3.37
N GLY A 59 4.45 16.16 -4.37
CA GLY A 59 4.99 17.28 -5.15
C GLY A 59 5.64 16.89 -6.47
N TRP A 60 5.67 15.60 -6.82
CA TRP A 60 6.25 15.14 -8.07
C TRP A 60 5.29 15.25 -9.25
N GLU A 61 5.78 15.77 -10.37
CA GLU A 61 5.13 15.64 -11.67
C GLU A 61 5.86 14.57 -12.48
N VAL A 62 5.12 13.57 -12.92
CA VAL A 62 5.67 12.44 -13.68
C VAL A 62 4.88 12.23 -14.97
N ASP A 63 5.52 11.63 -15.96
CA ASP A 63 4.77 11.11 -17.11
C ASP A 63 3.76 10.09 -16.62
N PRO A 64 2.51 10.13 -17.12
CA PRO A 64 1.42 9.31 -16.54
C PRO A 64 1.62 7.80 -16.75
N GLU A 65 2.46 7.39 -17.69
CA GLU A 65 2.75 5.98 -17.95
C GLU A 65 4.16 5.62 -17.44
N PRO A 66 4.32 4.53 -16.69
CA PRO A 66 5.63 4.09 -16.25
C PRO A 66 6.47 3.64 -17.46
N VAL A 67 7.72 4.06 -17.50
CA VAL A 67 8.69 3.66 -18.54
C VAL A 67 9.19 2.23 -18.33
N GLU A 68 9.11 1.72 -17.08
CA GLU A 68 9.42 0.34 -16.74
C GLU A 68 8.49 -0.17 -15.64
N THR A 69 8.14 -1.44 -15.72
CA THR A 69 7.51 -2.19 -14.63
C THR A 69 8.28 -3.48 -14.42
N LEU A 70 8.79 -3.68 -13.22
CA LEU A 70 9.54 -4.87 -12.84
C LEU A 70 8.85 -5.55 -11.65
N GLN A 71 8.69 -6.88 -11.73
CA GLN A 71 8.22 -7.70 -10.63
C GLN A 71 9.31 -8.64 -10.16
N PHE A 72 9.53 -8.72 -8.86
CA PHE A 72 10.52 -9.60 -8.26
C PHE A 72 10.09 -10.08 -6.89
N LEU A 73 10.62 -11.23 -6.48
CA LEU A 73 10.44 -11.75 -5.13
C LEU A 73 11.54 -11.18 -4.24
N LEU A 74 11.14 -10.48 -3.18
CA LEU A 74 12.11 -10.02 -2.18
C LEU A 74 12.57 -11.20 -1.32
N PRO A 75 13.87 -11.31 -0.97
CA PRO A 75 14.35 -12.36 -0.08
C PRO A 75 13.61 -12.37 1.27
N GLU A 76 13.54 -13.52 1.94
CA GLU A 76 12.93 -13.63 3.28
C GLU A 76 13.65 -12.80 4.36
N LYS A 77 14.90 -12.44 4.08
CA LYS A 77 15.73 -11.57 4.92
C LYS A 77 16.49 -10.60 4.03
N LEU A 78 16.52 -9.33 4.41
CA LEU A 78 17.34 -8.35 3.70
C LEU A 78 18.82 -8.65 3.95
N GLU A 79 19.58 -8.70 2.85
CA GLU A 79 21.03 -8.77 2.79
C GLU A 79 21.50 -7.70 1.80
N GLU A 80 22.80 -7.42 1.74
CA GLU A 80 23.31 -6.46 0.76
C GLU A 80 22.98 -6.91 -0.69
N PRO A 81 22.53 -5.98 -1.55
CA PRO A 81 22.49 -4.50 -1.37
C PRO A 81 21.17 -3.97 -0.74
N TYR A 82 20.21 -4.84 -0.42
CA TYR A 82 18.89 -4.41 0.08
C TYR A 82 18.95 -3.76 1.47
N LEU A 83 19.95 -4.11 2.31
CA LEU A 83 20.11 -3.46 3.63
C LEU A 83 20.42 -1.98 3.45
N THR A 84 21.46 -1.65 2.66
CA THR A 84 21.81 -0.25 2.36
C THR A 84 20.65 0.50 1.70
N TYR A 85 19.90 -0.15 0.80
CA TYR A 85 18.73 0.46 0.19
C TYR A 85 17.61 0.71 1.22
N ASN A 86 17.42 -0.20 2.18
CA ASN A 86 16.43 -0.01 3.24
C ASN A 86 16.77 1.14 4.20
N GLU A 87 18.05 1.41 4.45
CA GLU A 87 18.47 2.58 5.24
C GLU A 87 18.00 3.89 4.60
N LEU A 88 18.06 3.99 3.27
CA LEU A 88 17.49 5.11 2.52
C LEU A 88 15.96 5.17 2.70
N GLN A 89 15.29 4.03 2.69
CA GLN A 89 13.85 3.95 2.83
C GLN A 89 13.38 4.35 4.24
N ASP A 90 14.06 3.86 5.27
CA ASP A 90 13.77 4.20 6.67
C ASP A 90 13.85 5.70 6.92
N SER A 91 14.78 6.41 6.26
CA SER A 91 14.95 7.86 6.40
C SER A 91 13.72 8.67 5.92
N GLN A 92 12.90 8.10 5.08
CA GLN A 92 11.69 8.71 4.51
C GLN A 92 10.39 8.04 4.97
N GLY A 93 10.46 7.10 5.92
CA GLY A 93 9.31 6.47 6.54
C GLY A 93 8.77 5.23 5.82
N PHE A 94 9.51 4.69 4.85
CA PHE A 94 9.23 3.37 4.28
C PHE A 94 10.03 2.29 4.99
N ASP A 95 9.57 1.05 4.90
CA ASP A 95 10.28 -0.12 5.42
C ASP A 95 10.14 -1.29 4.45
N LEU A 96 11.18 -1.51 3.65
CA LEU A 96 11.24 -2.61 2.69
C LEU A 96 11.19 -3.97 3.37
N SER A 97 11.60 -4.07 4.64
CA SER A 97 11.60 -5.34 5.38
C SER A 97 10.20 -5.94 5.54
N THR A 98 9.17 -5.11 5.53
CA THR A 98 7.75 -5.55 5.59
C THR A 98 7.31 -6.36 4.38
N ALA A 99 8.05 -6.25 3.27
CA ALA A 99 7.83 -6.98 2.04
C ALA A 99 8.74 -8.22 1.88
N CYS A 100 9.55 -8.56 2.89
CA CYS A 100 10.38 -9.77 2.86
C CYS A 100 9.58 -11.03 2.58
N GLY A 101 10.07 -11.89 1.67
CA GLY A 101 9.38 -13.10 1.23
C GLY A 101 8.17 -12.89 0.33
N LYS A 102 7.84 -11.64 -0.02
CA LYS A 102 6.70 -11.28 -0.86
C LYS A 102 7.12 -10.81 -2.25
N GLN A 103 6.15 -10.81 -3.15
CA GLN A 103 6.32 -10.23 -4.48
C GLN A 103 6.20 -8.71 -4.41
N VAL A 104 7.20 -8.01 -4.93
CA VAL A 104 7.24 -6.55 -5.04
C VAL A 104 7.15 -6.17 -6.51
N SER A 105 6.37 -5.14 -6.81
CA SER A 105 6.30 -4.51 -8.12
C SER A 105 6.96 -3.14 -8.06
N ARG A 106 8.00 -2.92 -8.86
CA ARG A 106 8.62 -1.61 -9.05
C ARG A 106 8.09 -0.95 -10.31
N PHE A 107 7.61 0.26 -10.18
CA PHE A 107 7.19 1.13 -11.28
C PHE A 107 8.16 2.28 -11.39
N THR A 108 8.72 2.48 -12.58
CA THR A 108 9.65 3.58 -12.87
C THR A 108 8.96 4.60 -13.74
N TYR A 109 8.93 5.85 -13.30
CA TYR A 109 8.33 6.99 -14.00
C TYR A 109 9.41 7.99 -14.42
N THR A 110 9.19 8.71 -15.52
CA THR A 110 9.99 9.88 -15.86
C THR A 110 9.50 11.08 -15.04
N VAL A 111 10.41 11.75 -14.34
CA VAL A 111 10.11 12.98 -13.60
C VAL A 111 10.26 14.19 -14.53
N THR A 112 9.29 15.10 -14.49
CA THR A 112 9.26 16.30 -15.36
C THR A 112 9.51 17.62 -14.62
N ASN A 113 9.48 17.60 -13.29
CA ASN A 113 9.61 18.80 -12.46
C ASN A 113 10.77 18.78 -11.47
N TYR A 114 11.83 17.96 -11.71
CA TYR A 114 12.99 17.99 -10.84
C TYR A 114 13.70 19.35 -10.91
N PRO A 115 14.00 20.02 -9.79
CA PRO A 115 14.67 21.32 -9.80
C PRO A 115 16.00 21.27 -10.53
N ASP A 116 16.24 22.26 -11.43
CA ASP A 116 17.48 22.43 -12.21
C ASP A 116 17.85 21.27 -13.15
N ARG A 117 16.99 20.22 -13.26
CA ARG A 117 17.21 19.08 -14.16
C ARG A 117 15.90 18.67 -14.82
N PRO A 118 15.55 19.25 -15.96
CA PRO A 118 14.27 18.97 -16.64
C PRO A 118 14.21 17.59 -17.31
N GLU A 119 15.33 16.90 -17.47
CA GLU A 119 15.42 15.62 -18.17
C GLU A 119 16.35 14.64 -17.47
N GLY A 120 16.15 13.34 -17.71
CA GLY A 120 17.03 12.26 -17.24
C GLY A 120 16.82 11.83 -15.78
N VAL A 121 15.81 12.38 -15.10
CA VAL A 121 15.46 11.97 -13.73
C VAL A 121 14.31 10.97 -13.78
N GLN A 122 14.48 9.89 -13.06
CA GLN A 122 13.49 8.82 -12.92
C GLN A 122 13.09 8.67 -11.45
N LEU A 123 11.86 8.27 -11.24
CA LEU A 123 11.30 7.94 -9.94
C LEU A 123 10.93 6.48 -9.93
N ASN A 124 11.46 5.73 -8.97
CA ASN A 124 11.07 4.36 -8.69
C ASN A 124 10.09 4.31 -7.52
N LEU A 125 8.99 3.57 -7.68
CA LEU A 125 8.03 3.30 -6.62
C LEU A 125 7.85 1.80 -6.51
N CYS A 126 8.18 1.23 -5.35
CA CYS A 126 8.03 -0.18 -5.04
C CYS A 126 6.76 -0.42 -4.23
N ILE A 127 5.94 -1.35 -4.69
CA ILE A 127 4.63 -1.66 -4.12
C ILE A 127 4.57 -3.15 -3.79
N CYS A 128 4.11 -3.45 -2.58
CA CYS A 128 3.77 -4.79 -2.11
C CYS A 128 2.35 -4.78 -1.55
N GLU A 129 1.49 -5.69 -2.02
CA GLU A 129 0.10 -5.78 -1.54
C GLU A 129 -0.65 -4.43 -1.56
N GLU A 130 -0.50 -3.70 -2.69
CA GLU A 130 -1.09 -2.37 -2.92
C GLU A 130 -0.55 -1.24 -2.00
N GLN A 131 0.46 -1.52 -1.18
CA GLN A 131 1.08 -0.55 -0.27
C GLN A 131 2.46 -0.13 -0.79
N PRO A 132 2.82 1.16 -0.71
CA PRO A 132 4.18 1.60 -1.01
C PRO A 132 5.13 1.12 0.09
N VAL A 133 6.19 0.41 -0.30
CA VAL A 133 7.20 -0.15 0.62
C VAL A 133 8.60 0.43 0.42
N ALA A 134 8.83 1.06 -0.71
CA ALA A 134 10.08 1.77 -1.02
C ALA A 134 9.89 2.72 -2.20
N GLY A 135 10.78 3.69 -2.30
CA GLY A 135 10.86 4.56 -3.47
C GLY A 135 12.11 5.41 -3.44
N ASP A 136 12.55 5.84 -4.61
CA ASP A 136 13.72 6.66 -4.78
C ASP A 136 13.66 7.48 -6.07
N ILE A 137 14.43 8.55 -6.09
CA ILE A 137 14.73 9.34 -7.28
C ILE A 137 16.10 8.95 -7.77
N LEU A 138 16.21 8.71 -9.05
CA LEU A 138 17.46 8.32 -9.71
C LEU A 138 17.73 9.19 -10.93
N CYS A 139 18.96 9.67 -11.05
CA CYS A 139 19.49 10.21 -12.29
C CYS A 139 20.73 9.41 -12.68
N ALA A 140 20.72 8.80 -13.87
CA ALA A 140 21.86 8.05 -14.37
C ALA A 140 22.87 8.98 -15.06
N GLY A 141 24.17 8.61 -15.05
CA GLY A 141 25.21 9.33 -15.76
C GLY A 141 26.42 9.73 -14.91
N ALA A 142 27.31 10.54 -15.45
CA ALA A 142 28.56 10.95 -14.76
C ALA A 142 28.28 11.81 -13.50
N ASP A 143 27.23 12.63 -13.57
CA ASP A 143 26.71 13.42 -12.42
C ASP A 143 25.42 12.80 -11.86
N GLY A 144 25.37 11.46 -11.89
CA GLY A 144 24.24 10.70 -11.41
C GLY A 144 24.11 10.74 -9.89
N PHE A 145 22.87 10.55 -9.41
CA PHE A 145 22.55 10.47 -7.98
C PHE A 145 21.39 9.51 -7.75
N GLN A 146 21.27 9.06 -6.52
CA GLN A 146 20.09 8.40 -5.98
C GLN A 146 19.72 9.10 -4.68
N ASP A 147 18.44 9.39 -4.49
CA ASP A 147 17.94 10.12 -3.34
C ASP A 147 16.52 9.63 -2.96
N THR A 148 16.02 10.11 -1.84
CA THR A 148 14.68 9.82 -1.33
C THR A 148 13.58 10.39 -2.23
N LEU A 149 12.32 9.95 -2.01
CA LEU A 149 11.13 10.54 -2.65
C LEU A 149 10.72 11.90 -2.05
N VAL A 150 11.43 12.42 -1.08
CA VAL A 150 11.15 13.75 -0.53
C VAL A 150 11.44 14.79 -1.60
N TYR A 151 10.40 15.57 -1.98
CA TYR A 151 10.60 16.62 -2.98
C TYR A 151 11.58 17.68 -2.44
N PRO A 152 12.66 18.00 -3.16
CA PRO A 152 13.61 18.97 -2.71
C PRO A 152 12.97 20.35 -2.62
N THR A 153 12.79 20.83 -1.40
CA THR A 153 12.39 22.24 -1.17
C THR A 153 13.58 23.12 -1.45
N ALA A 154 13.40 24.15 -2.29
CA ALA A 154 14.44 25.16 -2.46
C ALA A 154 14.81 25.70 -1.08
N GLU A 155 16.04 25.49 -0.65
CA GLU A 155 16.57 26.20 0.54
C GLU A 155 16.53 27.68 0.19
N THR A 156 15.67 28.40 0.92
CA THR A 156 15.62 29.86 0.83
C THR A 156 16.81 30.37 1.65
N ASP A 157 17.92 30.72 0.98
CA ASP A 157 19.00 31.49 1.55
C ASP A 157 18.50 32.89 2.01
#